data_8b6a97f12b2437118b8b7c71db243629
#
_entry.id   8b6a97f12b2437118b8b7c71db243629
#
_cell.length_a   1.000
_cell.length_b   1.000
_cell.length_c   1.000
_cell.angle_alpha   90.00
_cell.angle_beta   90.00
_cell.angle_gamma   90.00
#
_symmetry.space_group_name_H-M   'P 1'
#
loop_
_entity.id
_entity.type
_entity.pdbx_description
1 polymer ?
#
loop_
_entity_poly.entity_id
_entity_poly.type
_entity_poly.pdbx_seq_one_letter_code
_entity_poly.pdbx_strand_id
1 'polypeptide(L)'
;DIMTCTSQDFINWTEPVYLDYGDTPPEHLYTNAITQYHRAPHFLVGFPKRFVPERVAVEHPYPGVSDGVFISSRDGVNFKRWTQAFIRPGLQKERWVNRNNMTAWGILETAPAEEGLPPELSVYSSESYYMPGNRIRRFTLRLDGFVSARAGYPAGEMLTRPLVFAGNRLVLNYTTSAAGSVKVEVQDPAGNAIPGFALADCEPLYGDEIAGAVKWTGGPDLGALA
;
A
#
# COMPACT_ATOMS: atom_id res chain seq x y z
N ASP A 1 9.73 -12.68 14.25
CA ASP A 1 9.26 -11.32 14.53
C ASP A 1 10.31 -10.31 14.09
N ILE A 2 9.87 -9.11 13.75
CA ILE A 2 10.73 -8.04 13.24
C ILE A 2 10.95 -7.05 14.37
N MET A 3 12.19 -6.60 14.52
CA MET A 3 12.59 -5.60 15.52
C MET A 3 13.20 -4.39 14.83
N THR A 4 13.17 -3.25 15.50
CA THR A 4 13.80 -2.01 15.06
C THR A 4 14.68 -1.43 16.17
N CYS A 5 15.72 -0.74 15.78
CA CYS A 5 16.55 0.11 16.63
C CYS A 5 17.00 1.32 15.81
N THR A 6 17.45 2.37 16.47
CA THR A 6 17.92 3.61 15.83
C THR A 6 19.30 4.00 16.32
N SER A 7 20.04 4.72 15.49
CA SER A 7 21.33 5.28 15.82
C SER A 7 21.49 6.64 15.16
N GLN A 8 22.22 7.54 15.83
CA GLN A 8 22.61 8.85 15.30
C GLN A 8 24.00 8.85 14.64
N ASP A 9 24.82 7.85 14.95
CA ASP A 9 26.24 7.80 14.57
C ASP A 9 26.67 6.44 13.99
N PHE A 10 25.73 5.48 13.84
CA PHE A 10 25.97 4.10 13.43
C PHE A 10 26.90 3.28 14.36
N ILE A 11 27.21 3.81 15.54
CA ILE A 11 28.04 3.16 16.56
C ILE A 11 27.18 2.82 17.78
N ASN A 12 26.45 3.82 18.27
CA ASN A 12 25.59 3.68 19.44
C ASN A 12 24.14 3.48 18.98
N TRP A 13 23.54 2.35 19.35
CA TRP A 13 22.19 1.97 18.96
C TRP A 13 21.29 1.93 20.18
N THR A 14 20.02 2.30 19.99
CA THR A 14 18.99 2.07 21.01
C THR A 14 18.78 0.58 21.21
N GLU A 15 18.21 0.20 22.37
CA GLU A 15 17.78 -1.18 22.56
C GLU A 15 16.74 -1.55 21.48
N PRO A 16 16.87 -2.76 20.87
CA PRO A 16 15.92 -3.22 19.88
C PRO A 16 14.53 -3.41 20.49
N VAL A 17 13.50 -2.91 19.81
CA VAL A 17 12.09 -3.11 20.18
C VAL A 17 11.35 -3.81 19.05
N TYR A 18 10.35 -4.63 19.39
CA TYR A 18 9.48 -5.24 18.39
C TYR A 18 8.64 -4.19 17.67
N LEU A 19 8.40 -4.42 16.39
CA LEU A 19 7.41 -3.62 15.67
C LEU A 19 6.04 -3.88 16.26
N ASP A 20 5.29 -2.80 16.45
CA ASP A 20 3.90 -2.86 16.91
C ASP A 20 2.96 -2.86 15.71
N TYR A 21 2.11 -3.86 15.64
CA TYR A 21 1.09 -4.02 14.59
C TYR A 21 -0.34 -3.76 15.09
N GLY A 22 -0.47 -3.14 16.28
CA GLY A 22 -1.75 -2.89 16.92
C GLY A 22 -2.53 -4.18 17.18
N ASP A 23 -3.82 -4.14 16.91
CA ASP A 23 -4.75 -5.26 17.18
C ASP A 23 -4.68 -6.40 16.15
N THR A 24 -3.70 -6.39 15.22
CA THR A 24 -3.60 -7.48 14.25
C THR A 24 -3.06 -8.76 14.91
N PRO A 25 -3.63 -9.94 14.59
CA PRO A 25 -3.21 -11.19 15.21
C PRO A 25 -1.71 -11.45 15.02
N PRO A 26 -1.01 -12.02 16.02
CA PRO A 26 0.39 -12.41 15.88
C PRO A 26 0.56 -13.43 14.76
N GLU A 27 1.55 -13.21 13.91
CA GLU A 27 1.92 -14.10 12.81
C GLU A 27 3.43 -14.19 12.67
N HIS A 28 3.92 -15.28 12.09
CA HIS A 28 5.35 -15.45 11.81
C HIS A 28 5.75 -14.58 10.62
N LEU A 29 6.36 -13.42 10.88
CA LEU A 29 6.87 -12.52 9.86
C LEU A 29 8.39 -12.61 9.76
N TYR A 30 8.87 -12.76 8.53
CA TYR A 30 10.30 -12.84 8.20
C TYR A 30 10.64 -11.85 7.10
N THR A 31 11.87 -11.38 7.07
CA THR A 31 12.35 -10.42 6.09
C THR A 31 11.44 -9.20 6.04
N ASN A 32 11.89 -8.09 6.57
CA ASN A 32 11.01 -6.92 6.65
C ASN A 32 10.83 -6.22 5.29
N ALA A 33 11.89 -6.20 4.45
CA ALA A 33 11.94 -5.45 3.18
C ALA A 33 11.42 -4.00 3.33
N ILE A 34 11.65 -3.39 4.51
CA ILE A 34 11.20 -2.04 4.82
C ILE A 34 12.12 -1.03 4.12
N THR A 35 11.51 -0.05 3.47
CA THR A 35 12.19 1.07 2.82
C THR A 35 11.34 2.34 2.92
N GLN A 36 11.99 3.49 2.81
CA GLN A 36 11.26 4.73 2.59
C GLN A 36 10.61 4.70 1.21
N TYR A 37 9.37 5.14 1.14
CA TYR A 37 8.69 5.26 -0.14
C TYR A 37 9.14 6.54 -0.86
N HIS A 38 9.83 6.41 -1.98
CA HIS A 38 10.48 7.53 -2.67
C HIS A 38 9.52 8.65 -3.09
N ARG A 39 8.26 8.33 -3.38
CA ARG A 39 7.23 9.33 -3.74
C ARG A 39 6.61 10.02 -2.51
N ALA A 40 6.75 9.43 -1.33
CA ALA A 40 6.29 9.98 -0.05
C ALA A 40 7.27 9.57 1.06
N PRO A 41 8.45 10.22 1.17
CA PRO A 41 9.55 9.77 2.04
C PRO A 41 9.24 9.75 3.54
N HIS A 42 8.15 10.37 3.95
CA HIS A 42 7.65 10.29 5.33
C HIS A 42 6.91 8.98 5.65
N PHE A 43 6.72 8.11 4.64
CA PHE A 43 6.22 6.76 4.81
C PHE A 43 7.34 5.73 4.70
N LEU A 44 7.36 4.84 5.66
CA LEU A 44 8.04 3.56 5.56
C LEU A 44 7.04 2.52 5.07
N VAL A 45 7.44 1.75 4.08
CA VAL A 45 6.64 0.63 3.54
C VAL A 45 7.47 -0.63 3.56
N GLY A 46 6.84 -1.77 3.78
CA GLY A 46 7.55 -3.04 3.85
C GLY A 46 6.70 -4.21 3.36
N PHE A 47 7.40 -5.29 2.98
CA PHE A 47 6.79 -6.48 2.40
C PHE A 47 7.31 -7.73 3.10
N PRO A 48 7.02 -7.91 4.41
CA PRO A 48 7.46 -9.10 5.10
C PRO A 48 6.83 -10.37 4.52
N LYS A 49 7.61 -11.43 4.55
CA LYS A 49 7.09 -12.77 4.28
C LYS A 49 6.35 -13.25 5.52
N ARG A 50 5.07 -13.59 5.38
CA ARG A 50 4.32 -14.33 6.38
C ARG A 50 4.53 -15.82 6.18
N PHE A 51 4.81 -16.54 7.27
CA PHE A 51 4.99 -17.97 7.26
C PHE A 51 3.90 -18.68 8.07
N VAL A 52 3.33 -19.71 7.49
CA VAL A 52 2.26 -20.54 8.08
C VAL A 52 2.78 -21.96 8.16
N PRO A 53 3.40 -22.36 9.30
CA PRO A 53 4.14 -23.61 9.42
C PRO A 53 3.28 -24.87 9.33
N GLU A 54 2.04 -24.81 9.79
CA GLU A 54 1.12 -25.96 9.82
C GLU A 54 0.46 -26.29 8.48
N ARG A 55 0.60 -25.42 7.48
CA ARG A 55 0.03 -25.64 6.15
C ARG A 55 0.97 -26.41 5.25
N VAL A 56 0.48 -27.48 4.66
CA VAL A 56 1.19 -28.28 3.67
C VAL A 56 0.30 -28.44 2.44
N ALA A 57 0.60 -27.70 1.39
CA ALA A 57 -0.12 -27.77 0.13
C ALA A 57 0.62 -28.65 -0.91
N VAL A 58 1.93 -28.76 -0.77
CA VAL A 58 2.82 -29.56 -1.60
C VAL A 58 3.81 -30.26 -0.69
N GLU A 59 4.09 -31.55 -0.94
CA GLU A 59 5.15 -32.24 -0.23
C GLU A 59 6.51 -31.62 -0.57
N HIS A 60 7.23 -31.23 0.46
CA HIS A 60 8.49 -30.51 0.33
C HIS A 60 9.35 -30.71 1.59
N PRO A 61 10.69 -30.81 1.48
CA PRO A 61 11.58 -30.94 2.64
C PRO A 61 11.45 -29.85 3.70
N TYR A 62 10.97 -28.69 3.28
CA TYR A 62 10.72 -27.54 4.17
C TYR A 62 9.21 -27.30 4.26
N PRO A 63 8.52 -27.86 5.27
CA PRO A 63 7.08 -27.75 5.41
C PRO A 63 6.64 -26.30 5.65
N GLY A 64 5.34 -26.08 5.53
CA GLY A 64 4.70 -24.77 5.66
C GLY A 64 4.51 -24.05 4.32
N VAL A 65 3.74 -23.00 4.36
CA VAL A 65 3.45 -22.13 3.21
C VAL A 65 3.81 -20.70 3.58
N SER A 66 4.26 -19.93 2.62
CA SER A 66 4.48 -18.49 2.81
C SER A 66 3.81 -17.64 1.74
N ASP A 67 3.40 -16.44 2.14
CA ASP A 67 2.93 -15.37 1.28
C ASP A 67 3.60 -14.04 1.67
N GLY A 68 3.45 -13.01 0.84
CA GLY A 68 3.92 -11.66 1.14
C GLY A 68 2.78 -10.81 1.71
N VAL A 69 3.01 -10.10 2.80
CA VAL A 69 2.07 -9.11 3.34
C VAL A 69 2.59 -7.70 3.14
N PHE A 70 1.74 -6.70 3.35
CA PHE A 70 2.11 -5.29 3.27
C PHE A 70 2.01 -4.64 4.64
N ILE A 71 3.02 -3.83 4.97
CA ILE A 71 3.05 -3.02 6.18
C ILE A 71 3.45 -1.58 5.84
N SER A 72 2.97 -0.62 6.61
CA SER A 72 3.39 0.77 6.49
C SER A 72 3.45 1.48 7.84
N SER A 73 4.35 2.45 7.97
CA SER A 73 4.56 3.25 9.18
C SER A 73 4.99 4.66 8.85
N ARG A 74 4.87 5.56 9.84
CA ARG A 74 5.44 6.92 9.80
C ARG A 74 6.54 7.13 10.83
N ASP A 75 6.69 6.24 11.79
CA ASP A 75 7.65 6.38 12.91
C ASP A 75 8.67 5.24 13.00
N GLY A 76 8.47 4.17 12.21
CA GLY A 76 9.39 3.03 12.19
C GLY A 76 9.22 2.03 13.34
N VAL A 77 8.23 2.23 14.21
CA VAL A 77 7.88 1.33 15.32
C VAL A 77 6.44 0.85 15.20
N ASN A 78 5.50 1.79 15.03
CA ASN A 78 4.07 1.49 14.89
C ASN A 78 3.73 1.29 13.43
N PHE A 79 3.41 0.05 13.05
CA PHE A 79 3.10 -0.33 11.67
C PHE A 79 1.64 -0.71 11.52
N LYS A 80 0.98 -0.14 10.53
CA LYS A 80 -0.27 -0.71 10.03
C LYS A 80 0.06 -1.95 9.22
N ARG A 81 -0.47 -3.09 9.62
CA ARG A 81 -0.33 -4.35 8.89
C ARG A 81 -1.70 -4.78 8.33
N TRP A 82 -1.71 -5.13 7.05
CA TRP A 82 -2.88 -5.72 6.43
C TRP A 82 -2.81 -7.24 6.54
N THR A 83 -3.87 -7.86 7.03
CA THR A 83 -3.93 -9.32 7.21
C THR A 83 -4.10 -10.09 5.90
N GLN A 84 -4.58 -9.43 4.86
CA GLN A 84 -4.66 -10.02 3.52
C GLN A 84 -3.27 -10.10 2.88
N ALA A 85 -3.01 -11.21 2.16
CA ALA A 85 -1.77 -11.32 1.40
C ALA A 85 -1.71 -10.28 0.29
N PHE A 86 -0.61 -9.55 0.22
CA PHE A 86 -0.26 -8.65 -0.86
C PHE A 86 0.27 -9.42 -2.08
N ILE A 87 1.18 -10.38 -1.86
CA ILE A 87 1.63 -11.33 -2.85
C ILE A 87 1.14 -12.72 -2.46
N ARG A 88 0.16 -13.24 -3.22
CA ARG A 88 -0.44 -14.56 -3.00
C ARG A 88 0.30 -15.65 -3.78
N PRO A 89 0.30 -16.91 -3.30
CA PRO A 89 0.85 -18.03 -4.05
C PRO A 89 0.20 -18.23 -5.43
N GLY A 90 -1.09 -17.92 -5.59
CA GLY A 90 -1.82 -18.08 -6.85
C GLY A 90 -2.08 -19.56 -7.20
N LEU A 91 -2.28 -19.84 -8.50
CA LEU A 91 -2.69 -21.18 -8.97
C LEU A 91 -1.53 -22.17 -9.15
N GLN A 92 -0.29 -21.70 -9.17
CA GLN A 92 0.88 -22.56 -9.39
C GLN A 92 1.25 -23.29 -8.08
N LYS A 93 1.20 -24.61 -8.09
CA LYS A 93 1.45 -25.43 -6.88
C LYS A 93 2.83 -25.19 -6.27
N GLU A 94 3.83 -24.97 -7.09
CA GLU A 94 5.22 -24.71 -6.69
C GLU A 94 5.40 -23.45 -5.86
N ARG A 95 4.42 -22.57 -5.89
CA ARG A 95 4.39 -21.34 -5.07
C ARG A 95 3.78 -21.56 -3.68
N TRP A 96 3.10 -22.69 -3.45
CA TRP A 96 2.49 -23.07 -2.18
C TRP A 96 3.47 -23.81 -1.26
N VAL A 97 4.69 -23.32 -1.19
CA VAL A 97 5.79 -23.88 -0.39
C VAL A 97 6.41 -22.78 0.43
N ASN A 98 7.00 -23.14 1.57
CA ASN A 98 7.77 -22.23 2.40
C ASN A 98 8.88 -21.51 1.59
N ARG A 99 9.22 -20.30 1.99
CA ARG A 99 10.24 -19.41 1.37
C ARG A 99 9.90 -18.91 -0.03
N ASN A 100 8.69 -19.16 -0.51
CA ASN A 100 8.17 -18.56 -1.73
C ASN A 100 7.41 -17.26 -1.40
N ASN A 101 7.17 -16.45 -2.42
CA ASN A 101 6.50 -15.17 -2.31
C ASN A 101 7.20 -14.19 -1.34
N MET A 102 8.49 -14.42 -1.12
CA MET A 102 9.35 -13.60 -0.30
C MET A 102 9.86 -12.42 -1.14
N THR A 103 9.41 -11.22 -0.78
CA THR A 103 9.71 -10.00 -1.52
C THR A 103 11.14 -9.56 -1.28
N ALA A 104 11.85 -9.21 -2.34
CA ALA A 104 13.13 -8.54 -2.26
C ALA A 104 12.96 -7.11 -1.70
N TRP A 105 14.03 -6.58 -1.14
CA TRP A 105 14.05 -5.20 -0.64
C TRP A 105 13.97 -4.20 -1.82
N GLY A 106 13.17 -3.17 -1.63
CA GLY A 106 13.05 -2.04 -2.54
C GLY A 106 11.79 -2.08 -3.42
N ILE A 107 11.46 -0.90 -3.93
CA ILE A 107 10.38 -0.64 -4.87
C ILE A 107 10.96 0.20 -5.99
N LEU A 108 10.72 -0.18 -7.21
CA LEU A 108 11.21 0.54 -8.40
C LEU A 108 10.03 1.12 -9.16
N GLU A 109 10.13 2.37 -9.57
CA GLU A 109 9.27 2.91 -10.62
C GLU A 109 9.81 2.46 -11.97
N THR A 110 8.96 1.88 -12.78
CA THR A 110 9.32 1.27 -14.07
C THR A 110 8.37 1.73 -15.15
N ALA A 111 8.82 1.67 -16.39
CA ALA A 111 7.95 1.90 -17.53
C ALA A 111 6.77 0.92 -17.53
N PRO A 112 5.59 1.35 -17.98
CA PRO A 112 4.41 0.51 -18.08
C PRO A 112 4.61 -0.61 -19.10
N ALA A 113 3.79 -1.67 -18.99
CA ALA A 113 3.81 -2.76 -19.96
C ALA A 113 3.30 -2.34 -21.34
N GLU A 114 2.42 -1.34 -21.40
CA GLU A 114 1.82 -0.82 -22.61
C GLU A 114 2.20 0.66 -22.80
N GLU A 115 2.55 1.03 -24.03
CA GLU A 115 2.91 2.40 -24.38
C GLU A 115 1.73 3.36 -24.17
N GLY A 116 2.01 4.55 -23.65
CA GLY A 116 0.99 5.57 -23.38
C GLY A 116 0.30 5.46 -22.01
N LEU A 117 0.56 4.38 -21.26
CA LEU A 117 0.10 4.27 -19.88
C LEU A 117 1.06 4.96 -18.89
N PRO A 118 0.59 5.31 -17.69
CA PRO A 118 1.45 5.83 -16.63
C PRO A 118 2.50 4.80 -16.17
N PRO A 119 3.63 5.25 -15.58
CA PRO A 119 4.59 4.36 -14.93
C PRO A 119 3.94 3.46 -13.87
N GLU A 120 4.58 2.32 -13.61
CA GLU A 120 4.18 1.34 -12.62
C GLU A 120 5.19 1.26 -11.47
N LEU A 121 4.75 0.81 -10.30
CA LEU A 121 5.65 0.33 -9.26
C LEU A 121 5.94 -1.15 -9.47
N SER A 122 7.21 -1.54 -9.36
CA SER A 122 7.65 -2.92 -9.45
C SER A 122 8.23 -3.40 -8.13
N VAL A 123 7.80 -4.57 -7.70
CA VAL A 123 8.39 -5.35 -6.62
C VAL A 123 8.75 -6.74 -7.13
N TYR A 124 9.78 -7.34 -6.54
CA TYR A 124 10.31 -8.62 -6.99
C TYR A 124 10.17 -9.65 -5.89
N SER A 125 9.83 -10.87 -6.22
CA SER A 125 9.64 -11.93 -5.25
C SER A 125 10.19 -13.27 -5.74
N SER A 126 10.70 -14.08 -4.82
CA SER A 126 11.19 -15.42 -5.10
C SER A 126 10.06 -16.39 -5.41
N GLU A 127 10.30 -17.29 -6.36
CA GLU A 127 9.43 -18.40 -6.70
C GLU A 127 10.21 -19.70 -6.85
N SER A 128 9.57 -20.80 -6.52
CA SER A 128 10.14 -22.16 -6.60
C SER A 128 11.45 -22.29 -5.83
N TYR A 129 11.54 -21.63 -4.66
CA TYR A 129 12.73 -21.66 -3.83
C TYR A 129 13.05 -23.07 -3.38
N TYR A 130 14.31 -23.53 -3.57
CA TYR A 130 14.77 -24.90 -3.41
C TYR A 130 14.07 -25.95 -4.31
N MET A 131 13.42 -25.52 -5.38
CA MET A 131 12.81 -26.41 -6.35
C MET A 131 13.42 -26.18 -7.75
N PRO A 132 13.30 -27.13 -8.68
CA PRO A 132 13.62 -26.87 -10.08
C PRO A 132 12.83 -25.64 -10.59
N GLY A 133 13.52 -24.77 -11.32
CA GLY A 133 12.89 -23.53 -11.84
C GLY A 133 12.85 -22.37 -10.84
N ASN A 134 13.70 -22.39 -9.79
CA ASN A 134 13.88 -21.24 -8.91
C ASN A 134 14.14 -19.97 -9.74
N ARG A 135 13.35 -18.94 -9.48
CA ARG A 135 13.38 -17.67 -10.21
C ARG A 135 12.92 -16.50 -9.38
N ILE A 136 13.18 -15.32 -9.88
CA ILE A 136 12.60 -14.06 -9.39
C ILE A 136 11.47 -13.67 -10.35
N ARG A 137 10.30 -13.35 -9.77
CA ARG A 137 9.16 -12.79 -10.51
C ARG A 137 9.00 -11.32 -10.19
N ARG A 138 8.79 -10.52 -11.22
CA ARG A 138 8.34 -9.13 -11.12
C ARG A 138 6.83 -9.10 -10.93
N PHE A 139 6.37 -8.31 -9.97
CA PHE A 139 4.98 -7.94 -9.77
C PHE A 139 4.86 -6.44 -9.96
N THR A 140 3.81 -6.00 -10.61
CA THR A 140 3.55 -4.59 -10.85
C THR A 140 2.28 -4.15 -10.14
N LEU A 141 2.25 -2.90 -9.76
CA LEU A 141 1.07 -2.22 -9.23
C LEU A 141 1.07 -0.76 -9.75
N ARG A 142 -0.12 -0.18 -9.81
CA ARG A 142 -0.23 1.24 -10.17
C ARG A 142 0.52 2.11 -9.16
N LEU A 143 0.97 3.29 -9.58
CA LEU A 143 1.63 4.24 -8.67
C LEU A 143 0.76 4.48 -7.43
N ASP A 144 1.39 4.46 -6.25
CA ASP A 144 0.76 4.67 -4.93
C ASP A 144 -0.37 3.65 -4.58
N GLY A 145 -0.51 2.57 -5.36
CA GLY A 145 -1.63 1.63 -5.32
C GLY A 145 -1.50 0.51 -4.27
N PHE A 146 -0.88 0.73 -3.11
CA PHE A 146 -0.67 -0.31 -2.10
C PHE A 146 -1.96 -0.74 -1.41
N VAL A 147 -2.83 0.22 -1.08
CA VAL A 147 -4.09 0.03 -0.38
C VAL A 147 -5.11 1.02 -0.91
N SER A 148 -6.36 0.62 -0.99
CA SER A 148 -7.45 1.49 -1.42
C SER A 148 -8.64 1.45 -0.47
N ALA A 149 -9.35 2.57 -0.34
CA ALA A 149 -10.71 2.56 0.14
C ALA A 149 -11.63 2.11 -1.01
N ARG A 150 -12.56 1.21 -0.73
CA ARG A 150 -13.49 0.67 -1.71
C ARG A 150 -14.92 0.83 -1.24
N ALA A 151 -15.76 1.36 -2.10
CA ALA A 151 -17.20 1.33 -1.94
C ALA A 151 -17.83 0.37 -2.94
N GLY A 152 -18.92 -0.27 -2.52
CA GLY A 152 -19.78 -1.08 -3.38
C GLY A 152 -21.08 -0.35 -3.71
N TYR A 153 -22.10 -1.13 -4.04
CA TYR A 153 -23.45 -0.63 -4.25
C TYR A 153 -24.34 -1.06 -3.06
N PRO A 154 -24.91 -0.15 -2.29
CA PRO A 154 -24.92 1.30 -2.41
C PRO A 154 -23.58 1.94 -2.04
N ALA A 155 -23.43 3.24 -2.26
CA ALA A 155 -22.21 4.01 -2.05
C ALA A 155 -21.59 3.85 -0.66
N GLY A 156 -20.31 4.22 -0.51
CA GLY A 156 -19.60 4.35 0.75
C GLY A 156 -19.02 5.74 0.92
N GLU A 157 -18.59 6.04 2.12
CA GLU A 157 -18.03 7.32 2.52
C GLU A 157 -16.70 7.10 3.22
N MET A 158 -15.74 8.00 3.00
CA MET A 158 -14.46 8.02 3.70
C MET A 158 -14.20 9.44 4.20
N LEU A 159 -14.09 9.59 5.51
CA LEU A 159 -13.68 10.82 6.16
C LEU A 159 -12.20 10.73 6.56
N THR A 160 -11.40 11.70 6.13
CA THR A 160 -10.00 11.79 6.56
C THR A 160 -9.89 12.45 7.95
N ARG A 161 -8.75 12.27 8.60
CA ARG A 161 -8.40 13.18 9.70
C ARG A 161 -8.14 14.59 9.14
N PRO A 162 -8.19 15.64 9.97
CA PRO A 162 -7.78 16.96 9.54
C PRO A 162 -6.38 16.94 8.94
N LEU A 163 -6.23 17.60 7.81
CA LEU A 163 -4.99 17.64 7.03
C LEU A 163 -4.43 19.07 7.05
N VAL A 164 -3.11 19.17 7.18
CA VAL A 164 -2.36 20.39 6.84
C VAL A 164 -1.74 20.12 5.46
N PHE A 165 -1.94 21.02 4.52
CA PHE A 165 -1.47 20.84 3.16
C PHE A 165 -0.87 22.14 2.61
N ALA A 166 -0.09 21.99 1.55
CA ALA A 166 0.41 23.08 0.73
C ALA A 166 -0.04 22.86 -0.70
N GLY A 167 -0.25 23.95 -1.43
CA GLY A 167 -0.76 23.89 -2.81
C GLY A 167 -2.24 24.27 -2.89
N ASN A 168 -2.76 24.24 -4.10
CA ASN A 168 -4.09 24.77 -4.39
C ASN A 168 -5.00 23.79 -5.16
N ARG A 169 -4.57 22.56 -5.37
CA ARG A 169 -5.36 21.55 -6.08
C ARG A 169 -5.35 20.22 -5.33
N LEU A 170 -6.51 19.58 -5.25
CA LEU A 170 -6.64 18.22 -4.80
C LEU A 170 -6.60 17.27 -6.01
N VAL A 171 -5.72 16.30 -5.98
CA VAL A 171 -5.68 15.22 -6.96
C VAL A 171 -5.89 13.89 -6.27
N LEU A 172 -6.60 12.98 -6.93
CA LEU A 172 -6.90 11.65 -6.42
C LEU A 172 -6.38 10.57 -7.36
N ASN A 173 -5.91 9.51 -6.74
CA ASN A 173 -5.66 8.24 -7.41
C ASN A 173 -6.90 7.36 -7.21
N TYR A 174 -7.67 7.12 -8.27
CA TYR A 174 -8.93 6.41 -8.17
C TYR A 174 -9.22 5.59 -9.43
N THR A 175 -10.10 4.59 -9.26
CA THR A 175 -10.75 3.87 -10.35
C THR A 175 -12.22 3.67 -10.02
N THR A 176 -13.09 3.78 -11.02
CA THR A 176 -14.52 3.54 -10.89
C THR A 176 -14.99 2.49 -11.88
N SER A 177 -16.17 1.92 -11.66
CA SER A 177 -16.91 1.26 -12.73
C SER A 177 -17.51 2.30 -13.68
N ALA A 178 -18.02 1.87 -14.83
CA ALA A 178 -18.69 2.76 -15.79
C ALA A 178 -19.87 3.55 -15.18
N ALA A 179 -20.55 2.99 -14.18
CA ALA A 179 -21.66 3.63 -13.48
C ALA A 179 -21.26 4.25 -12.13
N GLY A 180 -20.00 4.05 -11.70
CA GLY A 180 -19.48 4.56 -10.43
C GLY A 180 -18.94 5.97 -10.55
N SER A 181 -18.89 6.68 -9.43
CA SER A 181 -18.26 7.99 -9.36
C SER A 181 -17.70 8.27 -7.96
N VAL A 182 -16.77 9.21 -7.89
CA VAL A 182 -16.26 9.76 -6.64
C VAL A 182 -16.62 11.24 -6.58
N LYS A 183 -17.10 11.70 -5.43
CA LYS A 183 -17.31 13.11 -5.12
C LYS A 183 -16.54 13.47 -3.85
N VAL A 184 -16.10 14.69 -3.74
CA VAL A 184 -15.31 15.17 -2.62
C VAL A 184 -15.97 16.41 -2.03
N GLU A 185 -15.99 16.46 -0.71
CA GLU A 185 -16.34 17.63 0.09
C GLU A 185 -15.16 18.02 0.94
N VAL A 186 -14.93 19.32 1.10
CA VAL A 186 -13.97 19.82 2.07
C VAL A 186 -14.73 20.37 3.27
N GLN A 187 -14.34 19.89 4.45
CA GLN A 187 -14.98 20.25 5.72
C GLN A 187 -14.02 21.05 6.61
N ASP A 188 -14.58 21.91 7.44
CA ASP A 188 -13.86 22.51 8.55
C ASP A 188 -13.57 21.47 9.66
N PRO A 189 -12.75 21.77 10.69
CA PRO A 189 -12.48 20.86 11.79
C PRO A 189 -13.73 20.47 12.63
N ALA A 190 -14.84 21.19 12.51
CA ALA A 190 -16.10 20.87 13.16
C ALA A 190 -17.00 19.94 12.32
N GLY A 191 -16.57 19.61 11.10
CA GLY A 191 -17.31 18.71 10.19
C GLY A 191 -18.33 19.44 9.32
N ASN A 192 -18.30 20.77 9.23
CA ASN A 192 -19.20 21.50 8.35
C ASN A 192 -18.58 21.67 6.96
N ALA A 193 -19.36 21.48 5.91
CA ALA A 193 -18.91 21.74 4.55
C ALA A 193 -18.49 23.19 4.37
N ILE A 194 -17.31 23.41 3.80
CA ILE A 194 -16.84 24.75 3.47
C ILE A 194 -17.62 25.25 2.24
N PRO A 195 -18.19 26.47 2.28
CA PRO A 195 -18.97 27.01 1.15
C PRO A 195 -18.18 26.97 -0.17
N GLY A 196 -18.80 26.44 -1.22
CA GLY A 196 -18.18 26.24 -2.54
C GLY A 196 -17.42 24.94 -2.70
N PHE A 197 -17.25 24.14 -1.62
CA PHE A 197 -16.57 22.85 -1.63
C PHE A 197 -17.44 21.70 -1.08
N ALA A 198 -18.75 21.86 -1.07
CA ALA A 198 -19.68 20.81 -0.66
C ALA A 198 -19.79 19.71 -1.73
N LEU A 199 -20.32 18.54 -1.36
CA LEU A 199 -20.59 17.44 -2.29
C LEU A 199 -21.51 17.87 -3.46
N ALA A 200 -22.43 18.80 -3.23
CA ALA A 200 -23.31 19.33 -4.27
C ALA A 200 -22.55 20.16 -5.32
N ASP A 201 -21.48 20.83 -4.90
CA ASP A 201 -20.65 21.66 -5.75
C ASP A 201 -19.60 20.86 -6.52
N CYS A 202 -19.31 19.62 -6.08
CA CYS A 202 -18.26 18.79 -6.66
C CYS A 202 -18.71 18.14 -7.99
N GLU A 203 -17.92 18.34 -9.04
CA GLU A 203 -18.07 17.59 -10.29
C GLU A 203 -17.78 16.10 -10.02
N PRO A 204 -18.64 15.17 -10.45
CA PRO A 204 -18.36 13.75 -10.28
C PRO A 204 -17.12 13.31 -11.06
N LEU A 205 -16.17 12.64 -10.36
CA LEU A 205 -15.03 12.01 -11.00
C LEU A 205 -15.41 10.56 -11.34
N TYR A 206 -15.08 10.14 -12.56
CA TYR A 206 -15.23 8.75 -13.02
C TYR A 206 -14.10 8.41 -13.98
N GLY A 207 -13.76 7.13 -14.06
CA GLY A 207 -12.65 6.64 -14.89
C GLY A 207 -11.61 5.91 -14.06
N ASP A 208 -10.40 5.87 -14.57
CA ASP A 208 -9.22 5.26 -13.95
C ASP A 208 -8.03 6.23 -14.08
N GLU A 209 -7.74 6.97 -13.00
CA GLU A 209 -6.80 8.07 -12.98
C GLU A 209 -5.82 7.94 -11.82
N ILE A 210 -4.54 8.17 -12.07
CA ILE A 210 -3.51 8.22 -11.01
C ILE A 210 -3.48 9.59 -10.34
N ALA A 211 -3.83 10.66 -11.05
CA ALA A 211 -3.79 12.04 -10.57
C ALA A 211 -4.98 12.85 -11.11
N GLY A 212 -6.20 12.31 -10.97
CA GLY A 212 -7.41 12.99 -11.40
C GLY A 212 -7.70 14.21 -10.53
N ALA A 213 -7.79 15.39 -11.13
CA ALA A 213 -8.03 16.64 -10.42
C ALA A 213 -9.49 16.73 -9.99
N VAL A 214 -9.71 16.99 -8.70
CA VAL A 214 -11.03 17.30 -8.16
C VAL A 214 -11.40 18.73 -8.54
N LYS A 215 -12.66 18.92 -8.95
CA LYS A 215 -13.20 20.22 -9.33
C LYS A 215 -14.54 20.47 -8.63
N TRP A 216 -14.74 21.72 -8.28
CA TRP A 216 -16.01 22.22 -7.76
C TRP A 216 -16.53 23.34 -8.67
N THR A 217 -17.79 23.68 -8.59
CA THR A 217 -18.46 24.67 -9.46
C THR A 217 -17.74 26.04 -9.44
N GLY A 218 -17.10 26.40 -8.34
CA GLY A 218 -16.28 27.61 -8.19
C GLY A 218 -14.83 27.50 -8.69
N GLY A 219 -14.44 26.35 -9.25
CA GLY A 219 -13.06 26.05 -9.68
C GLY A 219 -12.34 25.08 -8.75
N PRO A 220 -11.13 24.62 -9.13
CA PRO A 220 -10.37 23.64 -8.36
C PRO A 220 -9.47 24.26 -7.28
N ASP A 221 -9.54 25.55 -7.01
CA ASP A 221 -8.55 26.28 -6.20
C ASP A 221 -8.83 26.16 -4.70
N LEU A 222 -7.98 25.41 -4.00
CA LEU A 222 -7.97 25.27 -2.55
C LEU A 222 -7.00 26.26 -1.85
N GLY A 223 -6.37 27.16 -2.60
CA GLY A 223 -5.31 28.04 -2.06
C GLY A 223 -5.76 28.94 -0.91
N ALA A 224 -7.05 29.28 -0.86
CA ALA A 224 -7.60 30.04 0.25
C ALA A 224 -7.78 29.23 1.55
N LEU A 225 -7.62 27.90 1.49
CA LEU A 225 -7.76 26.98 2.61
C LEU A 225 -6.40 26.45 3.11
N ALA A 226 -5.29 26.77 2.41
CA ALA A 226 -3.94 26.31 2.69
C ALA A 226 -3.25 27.14 3.80
#